data_d1e91084ecd92485e76b78ef005aecfd
#
_entry.id   d1e91084ecd92485e76b78ef005aecfd
#
_cell.length_a   1.000
_cell.length_b   1.000
_cell.length_c   1.000
_cell.angle_alpha   90.00
_cell.angle_beta   90.00
_cell.angle_gamma   90.00
#
_symmetry.space_group_name_H-M   'P 1'
#
loop_
_entity.id
_entity.type
_entity.pdbx_description
1 polymer ?
#
loop_
_entity_poly.entity_id
_entity_poly.type
_entity_poly.pdbx_seq_one_letter_code
_entity_poly.pdbx_strand_id
1 'polypeptide(L)'
;MIDVLGPVAVHYVECGTISGRARDSRVVRLREIGANLRELFLEARPSAIAMEQAFFGSNAQSTLALGEARGVVMAVAGETGLSIWGYSPATVKKTVVGHGRATKDQVGYLVRALLKLRRVPAPDAADALAIALCHARNLETSSRPAQGKPAGPGAQR
;
A
#
# COMPACT_ATOMS: atom_id res chain seq x y z
N MET A 1 -0.03 2.09 -8.58
CA MET A 1 -1.49 1.93 -8.52
C MET A 1 -1.90 0.63 -9.19
N ILE A 2 -2.92 -0.03 -8.68
CA ILE A 2 -3.48 -1.27 -9.24
C ILE A 2 -5.01 -1.17 -9.25
N ASP A 3 -5.65 -1.83 -10.20
CA ASP A 3 -7.08 -2.06 -10.22
C ASP A 3 -7.41 -3.46 -9.70
N VAL A 4 -8.46 -3.58 -8.90
CA VAL A 4 -8.97 -4.85 -8.39
C VAL A 4 -10.22 -5.20 -9.18
N LEU A 5 -10.10 -6.14 -10.12
CA LEU A 5 -11.14 -6.53 -11.06
C LEU A 5 -12.01 -7.70 -10.57
N GLY A 6 -11.76 -8.20 -9.35
CA GLY A 6 -12.48 -9.32 -8.75
C GLY A 6 -11.61 -10.06 -7.73
N PRO A 7 -12.10 -11.18 -7.18
CA PRO A 7 -11.46 -11.83 -6.02
C PRO A 7 -10.03 -12.32 -6.23
N VAL A 8 -9.54 -12.44 -7.44
CA VAL A 8 -8.18 -12.95 -7.75
C VAL A 8 -7.48 -12.10 -8.82
N ALA A 9 -8.19 -11.19 -9.47
CA ALA A 9 -7.68 -10.44 -10.60
C ALA A 9 -7.26 -9.02 -10.20
N VAL A 10 -5.96 -8.77 -10.19
CA VAL A 10 -5.39 -7.43 -10.05
C VAL A 10 -4.71 -7.02 -11.36
N HIS A 11 -4.94 -5.79 -11.76
CA HIS A 11 -4.33 -5.21 -12.94
C HIS A 11 -3.38 -4.06 -12.56
N TYR A 12 -2.18 -4.07 -13.11
CA TYR A 12 -1.23 -2.96 -12.95
C TYR A 12 -1.70 -1.75 -13.76
N VAL A 13 -1.77 -0.60 -13.12
CA VAL A 13 -2.07 0.67 -13.78
C VAL A 13 -0.77 1.44 -14.00
N GLU A 14 -0.16 1.89 -12.92
CA GLU A 14 1.09 2.64 -12.98
C GLU A 14 1.86 2.58 -11.64
N CYS A 15 3.13 2.95 -11.68
CA CYS A 15 3.92 3.24 -10.49
C CYS A 15 4.91 4.37 -10.77
N GLY A 16 5.24 5.12 -9.74
CA GLY A 16 6.18 6.23 -9.84
C GLY A 16 6.57 6.73 -8.46
N THR A 17 7.34 7.81 -8.45
CA THR A 17 7.77 8.51 -7.23
C THR A 17 7.35 9.97 -7.32
N ILE A 18 6.67 10.46 -6.30
CA ILE A 18 6.37 11.88 -6.13
C ILE A 18 7.41 12.47 -5.18
N SER A 19 8.19 13.41 -5.66
CA SER A 19 9.24 14.07 -4.87
C SER A 19 9.33 15.55 -5.21
N GLY A 20 9.58 16.39 -4.21
CA GLY A 20 9.98 17.78 -4.44
C GLY A 20 11.47 17.87 -4.80
N ARG A 21 11.90 19.00 -5.36
CA ARG A 21 13.29 19.24 -5.74
C ARG A 21 14.18 19.31 -4.49
N ALA A 22 15.33 18.64 -4.51
CA ALA A 22 16.23 18.54 -3.35
C ALA A 22 16.72 19.90 -2.83
N ARG A 23 16.87 20.93 -3.72
CA ARG A 23 17.30 22.29 -3.38
C ARG A 23 16.21 23.15 -2.74
N ASP A 24 14.96 22.74 -2.80
CA ASP A 24 13.84 23.51 -2.29
C ASP A 24 13.69 23.35 -0.79
N SER A 25 13.12 24.36 -0.14
CA SER A 25 12.83 24.29 1.29
C SER A 25 11.84 23.15 1.58
N ARG A 26 11.88 22.64 2.81
CA ARG A 26 10.97 21.58 3.26
C ARG A 26 9.49 21.88 3.00
N VAL A 27 9.08 23.11 3.27
CA VAL A 27 7.69 23.55 3.04
C VAL A 27 7.31 23.48 1.57
N VAL A 28 8.21 23.95 0.67
CA VAL A 28 7.98 23.89 -0.79
C VAL A 28 7.85 22.45 -1.26
N ARG A 29 8.73 21.57 -0.81
CA ARG A 29 8.69 20.15 -1.15
C ARG A 29 7.40 19.46 -0.71
N LEU A 30 6.92 19.71 0.51
CA LEU A 30 5.67 19.14 1.01
C LEU A 30 4.46 19.69 0.23
N ARG A 31 4.48 20.97 -0.14
CA ARG A 31 3.45 21.58 -1.00
C ARG A 31 3.40 20.91 -2.37
N GLU A 32 4.55 20.67 -2.99
CA GLU A 32 4.63 20.00 -4.30
C GLU A 32 4.11 18.55 -4.22
N ILE A 33 4.49 17.80 -3.17
CA ILE A 33 3.95 16.46 -2.94
C ILE A 33 2.42 16.49 -2.83
N GLY A 34 1.87 17.43 -2.07
CA GLY A 34 0.43 17.56 -1.91
C GLY A 34 -0.29 17.94 -3.21
N ALA A 35 0.31 18.83 -4.03
CA ALA A 35 -0.24 19.23 -5.32
C ALA A 35 -0.29 18.02 -6.29
N ASN A 36 0.82 17.30 -6.44
CA ASN A 36 0.90 16.13 -7.31
C ASN A 36 -0.03 14.99 -6.85
N LEU A 37 -0.22 14.81 -5.54
CA LEU A 37 -1.18 13.83 -5.02
C LEU A 37 -2.62 14.20 -5.35
N ARG A 38 -3.00 15.48 -5.25
CA ARG A 38 -4.35 15.92 -5.63
C ARG A 38 -4.62 15.69 -7.12
N GLU A 39 -3.67 16.03 -7.97
CA GLU A 39 -3.75 15.78 -9.40
C GLU A 39 -3.91 14.29 -9.70
N LEU A 40 -3.06 13.45 -9.13
CA LEU A 40 -3.14 11.99 -9.25
C LEU A 40 -4.50 11.44 -8.80
N PHE A 41 -5.04 11.91 -7.68
CA PHE A 41 -6.32 11.42 -7.16
C PHE A 41 -7.51 11.89 -8.00
N LEU A 42 -7.42 13.07 -8.60
CA LEU A 42 -8.43 13.58 -9.54
C LEU A 42 -8.46 12.78 -10.84
N GLU A 43 -7.29 12.45 -11.39
CA GLU A 43 -7.16 11.69 -12.63
C GLU A 43 -7.52 10.21 -12.45
N ALA A 44 -6.89 9.59 -11.46
CA ALA A 44 -6.98 8.15 -11.26
C ALA A 44 -8.24 7.70 -10.49
N ARG A 45 -8.86 8.60 -9.72
CA ARG A 45 -10.06 8.33 -8.89
C ARG A 45 -9.97 7.03 -8.10
N PRO A 46 -8.91 6.84 -7.28
CA PRO A 46 -8.78 5.62 -6.50
C PRO A 46 -9.94 5.48 -5.51
N SER A 47 -10.31 4.24 -5.19
CA SER A 47 -11.34 3.97 -4.18
C SER A 47 -10.78 3.93 -2.74
N ALA A 48 -9.48 3.69 -2.59
CA ALA A 48 -8.80 3.63 -1.30
C ALA A 48 -7.29 3.88 -1.45
N ILE A 49 -6.66 4.24 -0.33
CA ILE A 49 -5.21 4.39 -0.22
C ILE A 49 -4.69 3.33 0.74
N ALA A 50 -3.67 2.58 0.32
CA ALA A 50 -2.93 1.68 1.18
C ALA A 50 -1.56 2.28 1.49
N MET A 51 -1.20 2.35 2.78
CA MET A 51 0.05 2.94 3.25
C MET A 51 0.79 1.97 4.17
N GLU A 52 2.12 2.07 4.20
CA GLU A 52 2.89 1.41 5.24
C GLU A 52 2.59 2.03 6.61
N GLN A 53 2.43 1.20 7.64
CA GLN A 53 2.38 1.70 9.01
C GLN A 53 3.76 2.25 9.39
N ALA A 54 3.80 3.50 9.85
CA ALA A 54 5.04 4.13 10.27
C ALA A 54 5.62 3.40 11.49
N PHE A 55 6.88 2.99 11.38
CA PHE A 55 7.69 2.56 12.51
C PHE A 55 8.66 3.69 12.86
N PHE A 56 8.93 3.87 14.16
CA PHE A 56 9.95 4.81 14.61
C PHE A 56 11.32 4.26 14.18
N GLY A 57 11.98 4.98 13.27
CA GLY A 57 13.34 4.68 12.88
C GLY A 57 14.35 5.16 13.94
N SER A 58 15.57 4.66 13.86
CA SER A 58 16.68 5.07 14.73
C SER A 58 17.11 6.53 14.54
N ASN A 59 16.77 7.15 13.41
CA ASN A 59 17.10 8.54 13.08
C ASN A 59 15.85 9.43 13.19
N ALA A 60 15.82 10.29 14.21
CA ALA A 60 14.71 11.19 14.50
C ALA A 60 14.40 12.14 13.33
N GLN A 61 15.42 12.65 12.62
CA GLN A 61 15.23 13.57 11.51
C GLN A 61 14.55 12.90 10.30
N SER A 62 14.96 11.69 9.98
CA SER A 62 14.33 10.89 8.92
C SER A 62 12.90 10.50 9.29
N THR A 63 12.67 10.14 10.55
CA THR A 63 11.32 9.81 11.07
C THR A 63 10.40 11.02 11.00
N LEU A 64 10.88 12.22 11.35
CA LEU A 64 10.10 13.45 11.24
C LEU A 64 9.75 13.77 9.78
N ALA A 65 10.71 13.68 8.86
CA ALA A 65 10.48 13.94 7.45
C ALA A 65 9.45 12.96 6.83
N LEU A 66 9.53 11.68 7.20
CA LEU A 66 8.55 10.68 6.79
C LEU A 66 7.16 10.97 7.38
N GLY A 67 7.09 11.36 8.65
CA GLY A 67 5.86 11.74 9.33
C GLY A 67 5.16 12.93 8.67
N GLU A 68 5.92 13.95 8.27
CA GLU A 68 5.40 15.13 7.55
C GLU A 68 4.86 14.77 6.17
N ALA A 69 5.62 14.00 5.38
CA ALA A 69 5.14 13.52 4.07
C ALA A 69 3.87 12.68 4.21
N ARG A 70 3.83 11.81 5.22
CA ARG A 70 2.65 11.00 5.55
C ARG A 70 1.46 11.90 5.94
N GLY A 71 1.68 12.95 6.72
CA GLY A 71 0.66 13.93 7.07
C GLY A 71 0.04 14.60 5.86
N VAL A 72 0.86 14.93 4.85
CA VAL A 72 0.37 15.48 3.56
C VAL A 72 -0.53 14.48 2.83
N VAL A 73 -0.14 13.19 2.76
CA VAL A 73 -0.99 12.16 2.15
C VAL A 73 -2.32 12.04 2.87
N MET A 74 -2.31 12.05 4.21
CA MET A 74 -3.53 11.97 5.03
C MET A 74 -4.43 13.19 4.86
N ALA A 75 -3.86 14.38 4.78
CA ALA A 75 -4.62 15.61 4.53
C ALA A 75 -5.31 15.59 3.17
N VAL A 76 -4.58 15.24 2.10
CA VAL A 76 -5.15 15.14 0.74
C VAL A 76 -6.21 14.05 0.66
N ALA A 77 -6.01 12.91 1.33
CA ALA A 77 -7.01 11.85 1.41
C ALA A 77 -8.29 12.33 2.10
N GLY A 78 -8.16 13.09 3.20
CA GLY A 78 -9.29 13.68 3.91
C GLY A 78 -10.07 14.69 3.05
N GLU A 79 -9.37 15.53 2.26
CA GLU A 79 -9.99 16.46 1.32
C GLU A 79 -10.81 15.75 0.23
N THR A 80 -10.38 14.57 -0.19
CA THR A 80 -11.01 13.78 -1.27
C THR A 80 -11.96 12.70 -0.76
N GLY A 81 -12.11 12.53 0.56
CA GLY A 81 -12.97 11.51 1.17
C GLY A 81 -12.44 10.07 1.02
N LEU A 82 -11.16 9.88 0.68
CA LEU A 82 -10.57 8.57 0.48
C LEU A 82 -10.23 7.89 1.81
N SER A 83 -10.59 6.62 1.93
CA SER A 83 -10.20 5.79 3.06
C SER A 83 -8.73 5.40 2.99
N ILE A 84 -8.04 5.42 4.15
CA ILE A 84 -6.63 5.02 4.27
C ILE A 84 -6.54 3.73 5.08
N TRP A 85 -5.80 2.76 4.53
CA TRP A 85 -5.53 1.47 5.16
C TRP A 85 -4.04 1.33 5.46
N GLY A 86 -3.71 0.99 6.70
CA GLY A 86 -2.33 0.85 7.15
C GLY A 86 -1.89 -0.61 7.24
N TYR A 87 -0.70 -0.94 6.72
CA TYR A 87 -0.12 -2.29 6.74
C TYR A 87 1.28 -2.29 7.32
N SER A 88 1.57 -3.24 8.21
CA SER A 88 2.93 -3.45 8.71
C SER A 88 3.81 -4.11 7.65
N PRO A 89 5.13 -3.88 7.63
CA PRO A 89 6.05 -4.56 6.71
C PRO A 89 5.95 -6.08 6.79
N ALA A 90 5.77 -6.63 7.99
CA ALA A 90 5.62 -8.08 8.19
C ALA A 90 4.33 -8.60 7.54
N THR A 91 3.22 -7.85 7.66
CA THR A 91 1.94 -8.19 7.01
C THR A 91 2.07 -8.17 5.49
N VAL A 92 2.70 -7.12 4.94
CA VAL A 92 2.93 -7.01 3.49
C VAL A 92 3.74 -8.19 2.98
N LYS A 93 4.88 -8.50 3.61
CA LYS A 93 5.73 -9.64 3.24
C LYS A 93 4.97 -10.96 3.32
N LYS A 94 4.25 -11.20 4.41
CA LYS A 94 3.47 -12.43 4.59
C LYS A 94 2.39 -12.57 3.51
N THR A 95 1.71 -11.49 3.17
CA THR A 95 0.64 -11.51 2.16
C THR A 95 1.18 -11.72 0.75
N VAL A 96 2.28 -11.06 0.37
CA VAL A 96 2.83 -11.11 -0.99
C VAL A 96 3.66 -12.39 -1.21
N VAL A 97 4.51 -12.77 -0.24
CA VAL A 97 5.50 -13.87 -0.38
C VAL A 97 5.07 -15.14 0.36
N GLY A 98 4.14 -15.05 1.32
CA GLY A 98 3.72 -16.16 2.16
C GLY A 98 4.40 -16.22 3.53
N HIS A 99 5.48 -15.46 3.77
CA HIS A 99 6.16 -15.39 5.07
C HIS A 99 6.76 -14.00 5.35
N GLY A 100 6.80 -13.61 6.65
CA GLY A 100 7.21 -12.27 7.07
C GLY A 100 8.72 -11.98 7.00
N ARG A 101 9.57 -12.99 6.76
CA ARG A 101 11.04 -12.87 6.68
C ARG A 101 11.57 -12.66 5.26
N ALA A 102 10.70 -12.44 4.29
CA ALA A 102 11.08 -12.23 2.89
C ALA A 102 12.06 -11.05 2.75
N THR A 103 13.03 -11.21 1.85
CA THR A 103 13.94 -10.12 1.45
C THR A 103 13.23 -9.14 0.53
N LYS A 104 13.79 -7.94 0.35
CA LYS A 104 13.25 -6.95 -0.61
C LYS A 104 13.27 -7.49 -2.05
N ASP A 105 14.30 -8.23 -2.42
CA ASP A 105 14.41 -8.83 -3.76
C ASP A 105 13.33 -9.87 -4.01
N GLN A 106 13.01 -10.71 -3.02
CA GLN A 106 11.92 -11.68 -3.11
C GLN A 106 10.57 -11.00 -3.28
N VAL A 107 10.32 -9.92 -2.52
CA VAL A 107 9.10 -9.10 -2.67
C VAL A 107 9.03 -8.49 -4.06
N GLY A 108 10.10 -7.83 -4.53
CA GLY A 108 10.16 -7.21 -5.85
C GLY A 108 9.95 -8.20 -6.99
N TYR A 109 10.54 -9.39 -6.89
CA TYR A 109 10.34 -10.47 -7.86
C TYR A 109 8.87 -10.91 -7.94
N LEU A 110 8.23 -11.12 -6.77
CA LEU A 110 6.82 -11.53 -6.73
C LEU A 110 5.86 -10.42 -7.16
N VAL A 111 6.13 -9.17 -6.81
CA VAL A 111 5.39 -8.02 -7.34
C VAL A 111 5.43 -8.01 -8.86
N ARG A 112 6.62 -8.18 -9.46
CA ARG A 112 6.79 -8.29 -10.90
C ARG A 112 5.94 -9.43 -11.47
N ALA A 113 6.02 -10.62 -10.89
CA ALA A 113 5.32 -11.81 -11.37
C ALA A 113 3.79 -11.67 -11.27
N LEU A 114 3.29 -11.21 -10.11
CA LEU A 114 1.85 -11.05 -9.85
C LEU A 114 1.21 -9.99 -10.75
N LEU A 115 1.91 -8.89 -10.99
CA LEU A 115 1.44 -7.79 -11.84
C LEU A 115 1.88 -7.93 -13.31
N LYS A 116 2.54 -9.04 -13.69
CA LYS A 116 3.00 -9.34 -15.06
C LYS A 116 3.88 -8.23 -15.66
N LEU A 117 4.72 -7.60 -14.83
CA LEU A 117 5.58 -6.51 -15.28
C LEU A 117 6.76 -7.03 -16.10
N ARG A 118 7.19 -6.28 -17.11
CA ARG A 118 8.33 -6.64 -17.95
C ARG A 118 9.66 -6.68 -17.19
N ARG A 119 9.81 -5.84 -16.15
CA ARG A 119 11.00 -5.73 -15.29
C ARG A 119 10.59 -5.50 -13.84
N VAL A 120 11.50 -5.78 -12.92
CA VAL A 120 11.31 -5.44 -11.50
C VAL A 120 11.26 -3.92 -11.37
N PRO A 121 10.26 -3.36 -10.69
CA PRO A 121 10.19 -1.91 -10.42
C PRO A 121 11.35 -1.43 -9.56
N ALA A 122 11.58 -0.11 -9.55
CA ALA A 122 12.49 0.52 -8.58
C ALA A 122 12.06 0.17 -7.14
N PRO A 123 12.98 0.11 -6.17
CA PRO A 123 12.69 -0.37 -4.81
C PRO A 123 11.46 0.27 -4.16
N ASP A 124 11.38 1.60 -4.16
CA ASP A 124 10.24 2.32 -3.54
C ASP A 124 8.90 2.04 -4.25
N ALA A 125 8.93 1.91 -5.58
CA ALA A 125 7.76 1.56 -6.37
C ALA A 125 7.34 0.09 -6.14
N ALA A 126 8.31 -0.82 -5.97
CA ALA A 126 8.04 -2.22 -5.63
C ALA A 126 7.40 -2.34 -4.23
N ASP A 127 7.90 -1.59 -3.25
CA ASP A 127 7.35 -1.54 -1.89
C ASP A 127 5.90 -1.00 -1.93
N ALA A 128 5.64 0.09 -2.66
CA ALA A 128 4.29 0.64 -2.81
C ALA A 128 3.32 -0.32 -3.51
N LEU A 129 3.74 -1.00 -4.56
CA LEU A 129 2.94 -2.02 -5.26
C LEU A 129 2.67 -3.24 -4.37
N ALA A 130 3.65 -3.65 -3.54
CA ALA A 130 3.47 -4.72 -2.57
C ALA A 130 2.39 -4.38 -1.52
N ILE A 131 2.37 -3.13 -1.04
CA ILE A 131 1.34 -2.63 -0.12
C ILE A 131 -0.04 -2.63 -0.78
N ALA A 132 -0.13 -2.18 -2.03
CA ALA A 132 -1.37 -2.20 -2.80
C ALA A 132 -1.89 -3.64 -3.02
N LEU A 133 -1.03 -4.59 -3.37
CA LEU A 133 -1.36 -6.02 -3.46
C LEU A 133 -1.81 -6.60 -2.12
N CYS A 134 -1.17 -6.19 -1.03
CA CYS A 134 -1.57 -6.59 0.31
C CYS A 134 -2.99 -6.11 0.62
N HIS A 135 -3.32 -4.86 0.28
CA HIS A 135 -4.65 -4.32 0.47
C HIS A 135 -5.70 -5.07 -0.37
N ALA A 136 -5.45 -5.27 -1.65
CA ALA A 136 -6.35 -6.01 -2.54
C ALA A 136 -6.72 -7.38 -1.96
N ARG A 137 -5.75 -8.16 -1.51
CA ARG A 137 -5.98 -9.48 -0.90
C ARG A 137 -6.74 -9.43 0.43
N ASN A 138 -6.55 -8.37 1.22
CA ASN A 138 -7.28 -8.22 2.48
C ASN A 138 -8.76 -7.83 2.24
N LEU A 139 -9.07 -7.06 1.20
CA LEU A 139 -10.45 -6.81 0.80
C LEU A 139 -11.20 -8.10 0.47
N GLU A 140 -10.55 -9.03 -0.24
CA GLU A 140 -11.10 -10.35 -0.58
C GLU A 140 -11.42 -11.18 0.67
N THR A 141 -10.52 -11.17 1.66
CA THR A 141 -10.70 -11.93 2.90
C THR A 141 -11.86 -11.38 3.74
N SER A 142 -12.06 -10.05 3.72
CA SER A 142 -13.13 -9.39 4.46
C SER A 142 -14.51 -9.56 3.80
N SER A 143 -14.57 -9.78 2.50
CA SER A 143 -15.81 -10.00 1.74
C SER A 143 -16.25 -11.46 1.70
N ARG A 144 -15.43 -12.42 2.17
CA ARG A 144 -15.83 -13.82 2.32
C ARG A 144 -16.70 -13.94 3.59
N PRO A 145 -17.98 -14.38 3.49
CA PRO A 145 -18.75 -14.71 4.68
C PRO A 145 -18.00 -15.78 5.46
N ALA A 146 -17.89 -15.60 6.78
CA ALA A 146 -17.30 -16.61 7.66
C ALA A 146 -18.00 -17.95 7.38
N GLN A 147 -17.29 -18.90 6.76
CA GLN A 147 -17.80 -20.26 6.59
C GLN A 147 -18.01 -20.81 8.00
N GLY A 148 -19.28 -20.96 8.37
CA GLY A 148 -19.69 -21.48 9.65
C GLY A 148 -18.99 -22.81 9.90
N LYS A 149 -18.30 -22.88 11.03
CA LYS A 149 -17.79 -24.13 11.57
C LYS A 149 -18.99 -25.08 11.70
N PRO A 150 -19.00 -26.27 11.09
CA PRO A 150 -20.13 -27.18 11.25
C PRO A 150 -20.30 -27.47 12.75
N ALA A 151 -21.48 -27.24 13.27
CA ALA A 151 -21.85 -27.65 14.60
C ALA A 151 -21.69 -29.18 14.69
N GLY A 152 -20.76 -29.63 15.52
CA GLY A 152 -20.60 -31.06 15.82
C GLY A 152 -21.90 -31.67 16.33
N PRO A 153 -22.19 -32.95 16.02
CA PRO A 153 -23.42 -33.59 16.46
C PRO A 153 -23.47 -33.66 17.99
N GLY A 154 -24.59 -33.21 18.54
CA GLY A 154 -24.83 -33.20 19.96
C GLY A 154 -24.66 -34.57 20.60
N ALA A 155 -23.95 -34.60 21.72
CA ALA A 155 -24.03 -35.69 22.66
C ALA A 155 -25.31 -35.51 23.51
N GLN A 156 -26.31 -36.28 23.17
CA GLN A 156 -27.38 -36.64 24.12
C GLN A 156 -26.78 -37.57 25.17
N ARG A 157 -26.80 -37.19 26.43
CA ARG A 157 -27.18 -38.02 27.58
C ARG A 157 -27.39 -37.14 28.79
#